data_5f63fefd76a6f3b6a96a62386435ed76
#
_entry.id   5f63fefd76a6f3b6a96a62386435ed76
#
_cell.length_a   1.000
_cell.length_b   1.000
_cell.length_c   1.000
_cell.angle_alpha   90.00
_cell.angle_beta   90.00
_cell.angle_gamma   90.00
#
_symmetry.space_group_name_H-M   'P 1'
#
loop_
_entity.id
_entity.type
_entity.pdbx_description
1 polymer ?
#
loop_
_entity_poly.entity_id
_entity_poly.type
_entity_poly.pdbx_seq_one_letter_code
_entity_poly.pdbx_strand_id
1 'polypeptide(L)'
;MHAILKVSALYVVMVCAANAQTQFPAVLAGHALLPAATFIAPPKDAPANLKMSGRYLHADQRRRDTPGVIPGVAFLSDAAAARPTGMDAPFHGQPVQGFSGIKWRKDGTAWVPSDNGFGTKANSPDAMLSFHHLRPDWATGKITRLRTVFLHDPDGVVPFNIINSATKKRYLTGADFDIESLQIIGDNFWFGDEFGPYLIRADKNGKVTGVFEAQVDGKPVRSPDHYAVSAPAVPGQFNTTARRSRGFEGMAASPDGRFLYPMLEGPLWDANAKGWENRDGKETARILEFDVQQGAYTGRSFRYQLELTGNNIGDFNMIDKDTALVIERDNGEGAPEQACNGPARADCFNRPARFKRVYKIDLSTPDAEGFVRKVGYVDLMDIADPASRARIGGANGKYSFPHWCIEGVDMVDANHIVVLNDNNLTVSAGREFGKNEPNEMILLRVPELLSAR
;
A
#
# COMPACT_ATOMS: atom_id res chain seq x y z
N MET A 1 -15.56 34.65 69.22
CA MET A 1 -15.49 33.24 68.78
C MET A 1 -15.93 33.15 67.35
N HIS A 2 -15.02 33.10 66.41
CA HIS A 2 -15.29 32.92 65.01
C HIS A 2 -14.83 31.53 64.60
N ALA A 3 -15.80 30.69 64.19
CA ALA A 3 -15.52 29.35 63.68
C ALA A 3 -15.21 29.42 62.20
N ILE A 4 -14.01 29.02 61.81
CA ILE A 4 -13.59 28.89 60.39
C ILE A 4 -13.91 27.48 59.93
N LEU A 5 -14.91 27.38 59.01
CA LEU A 5 -15.20 26.11 58.31
C LEU A 5 -14.12 25.89 57.21
N LYS A 6 -13.35 24.82 57.36
CA LYS A 6 -12.46 24.35 56.28
C LYS A 6 -13.26 23.48 55.34
N VAL A 7 -13.47 23.90 54.10
CA VAL A 7 -14.00 23.11 53.02
C VAL A 7 -12.81 22.44 52.31
N SER A 8 -12.70 21.14 52.47
CA SER A 8 -11.73 20.34 51.71
C SER A 8 -12.33 19.94 50.37
N ALA A 9 -11.80 20.49 49.28
CA ALA A 9 -12.15 20.07 47.93
C ALA A 9 -11.42 18.77 47.58
N LEU A 10 -12.21 17.75 47.36
CA LEU A 10 -11.68 16.42 46.91
C LEU A 10 -11.53 16.54 45.38
N TYR A 11 -10.30 16.66 44.90
CA TYR A 11 -9.99 16.53 43.45
C TYR A 11 -10.01 15.05 43.07
N VAL A 12 -11.04 14.61 42.38
CA VAL A 12 -11.07 13.31 41.69
C VAL A 12 -10.26 13.46 40.40
N VAL A 13 -9.03 13.01 40.40
CA VAL A 13 -8.24 12.86 39.18
C VAL A 13 -8.80 11.64 38.46
N MET A 14 -9.66 11.86 37.45
CA MET A 14 -9.97 10.83 36.47
C MET A 14 -8.70 10.55 35.65
N VAL A 15 -7.96 9.51 36.00
CA VAL A 15 -6.95 8.92 35.13
C VAL A 15 -7.72 8.20 34.03
N CYS A 16 -7.85 8.83 32.86
CA CYS A 16 -8.20 8.15 31.65
C CYS A 16 -7.08 7.14 31.36
N ALA A 17 -7.26 5.89 31.74
CA ALA A 17 -6.41 4.82 31.26
C ALA A 17 -6.61 4.79 29.74
N ALA A 18 -5.63 5.25 28.97
CA ALA A 18 -5.55 4.97 27.56
C ALA A 18 -5.55 3.44 27.44
N ASN A 19 -6.64 2.87 26.90
CA ASN A 19 -6.72 1.44 26.64
C ASN A 19 -5.62 1.11 25.64
N ALA A 20 -4.50 0.59 26.14
CA ALA A 20 -3.43 0.05 25.30
C ALA A 20 -4.07 -1.05 24.44
N GLN A 21 -3.98 -0.92 23.13
CA GLN A 21 -4.54 -1.92 22.22
C GLN A 21 -3.83 -3.26 22.42
N THR A 22 -4.58 -4.35 22.33
CA THR A 22 -4.04 -5.69 22.57
C THR A 22 -3.11 -6.11 21.42
N GLN A 23 -1.85 -6.41 21.74
CA GLN A 23 -0.96 -7.10 20.82
C GLN A 23 -1.18 -8.59 20.92
N PHE A 24 -1.40 -9.24 19.77
CA PHE A 24 -1.53 -10.69 19.66
C PHE A 24 -0.23 -11.31 19.13
N PRO A 25 0.09 -12.58 19.47
CA PRO A 25 1.26 -13.25 18.96
C PRO A 25 1.13 -13.56 17.47
N ALA A 26 2.26 -13.48 16.73
CA ALA A 26 2.39 -13.93 15.36
C ALA A 26 3.50 -14.96 15.25
N VAL A 27 3.25 -16.06 14.52
CA VAL A 27 4.24 -17.11 14.24
C VAL A 27 4.42 -17.26 12.74
N LEU A 28 5.66 -17.26 12.27
CA LEU A 28 5.99 -17.47 10.85
C LEU A 28 5.70 -18.93 10.49
N ALA A 29 4.69 -19.14 9.63
CA ALA A 29 4.29 -20.45 9.13
C ALA A 29 4.86 -20.76 7.75
N GLY A 30 5.19 -19.72 6.96
CA GLY A 30 5.80 -19.85 5.64
C GLY A 30 6.46 -18.55 5.20
N HIS A 31 7.48 -18.66 4.33
CA HIS A 31 8.16 -17.52 3.72
C HIS A 31 8.56 -17.87 2.30
N ALA A 32 8.20 -17.04 1.33
CA ALA A 32 8.53 -17.23 -0.08
C ALA A 32 8.95 -15.91 -0.72
N LEU A 33 9.85 -15.99 -1.70
CA LEU A 33 10.54 -14.85 -2.31
C LEU A 33 10.34 -14.85 -3.82
N LEU A 34 10.13 -13.68 -4.40
CA LEU A 34 10.31 -13.39 -5.81
C LEU A 34 11.50 -12.45 -5.96
N PRO A 35 12.58 -12.82 -6.67
CA PRO A 35 13.76 -11.96 -6.81
C PRO A 35 13.43 -10.60 -7.43
N ALA A 36 14.06 -9.52 -6.93
CA ALA A 36 13.90 -8.17 -7.46
C ALA A 36 14.18 -8.09 -8.98
N ALA A 37 15.17 -8.82 -9.46
CA ALA A 37 15.53 -8.91 -10.88
C ALA A 37 14.58 -9.84 -11.68
N THR A 38 13.26 -9.75 -11.45
CA THR A 38 12.25 -10.51 -12.19
C THR A 38 11.63 -9.61 -13.26
N PHE A 39 11.90 -9.91 -14.53
CA PHE A 39 11.40 -9.13 -15.68
C PHE A 39 10.64 -10.02 -16.66
N ILE A 40 9.67 -9.42 -17.35
CA ILE A 40 8.86 -10.07 -18.39
C ILE A 40 8.83 -9.23 -19.66
N ALA A 41 8.67 -9.90 -20.80
CA ALA A 41 8.46 -9.19 -22.06
C ALA A 41 7.05 -8.56 -22.07
N PRO A 42 6.89 -7.36 -22.62
CA PRO A 42 5.57 -6.80 -22.88
C PRO A 42 4.82 -7.63 -23.93
N PRO A 43 3.49 -7.48 -24.07
CA PRO A 43 2.72 -8.09 -25.16
C PRO A 43 3.32 -7.79 -26.53
N LYS A 44 3.21 -8.72 -27.46
CA LYS A 44 3.78 -8.58 -28.81
C LYS A 44 3.25 -7.37 -29.60
N ASP A 45 2.03 -6.96 -29.28
CA ASP A 45 1.33 -5.82 -29.88
C ASP A 45 1.48 -4.52 -29.08
N ALA A 46 2.29 -4.55 -28.01
CA ALA A 46 2.62 -3.35 -27.26
C ALA A 46 3.56 -2.43 -28.07
N PRO A 47 3.45 -1.10 -27.88
CA PRO A 47 4.37 -0.14 -28.49
C PRO A 47 5.84 -0.46 -28.18
N ALA A 48 6.72 -0.16 -29.15
CA ALA A 48 8.15 -0.48 -29.04
C ALA A 48 8.84 0.21 -27.85
N ASN A 49 8.34 1.37 -27.43
CA ASN A 49 8.82 2.09 -26.25
C ASN A 49 8.59 1.33 -24.94
N LEU A 50 7.69 0.35 -24.88
CA LEU A 50 7.41 -0.46 -23.69
C LEU A 50 8.27 -1.73 -23.61
N LYS A 51 9.22 -1.92 -24.54
CA LYS A 51 10.21 -3.02 -24.45
C LYS A 51 11.28 -2.79 -23.39
N MET A 52 11.36 -1.56 -22.89
CA MET A 52 12.22 -1.17 -21.79
C MET A 52 11.41 -0.37 -20.77
N SER A 53 11.82 -0.39 -19.51
CA SER A 53 11.20 0.35 -18.42
C SER A 53 12.24 1.09 -17.58
N GLY A 54 11.83 2.13 -16.87
CA GLY A 54 12.69 2.90 -15.98
C GLY A 54 13.62 3.90 -16.70
N ARG A 55 13.34 4.26 -17.94
CA ARG A 55 14.18 5.19 -18.71
C ARG A 55 14.14 6.64 -18.24
N TYR A 56 13.20 6.99 -17.37
CA TYR A 56 12.95 8.34 -16.89
C TYR A 56 13.30 8.55 -15.42
N LEU A 57 13.95 7.57 -14.77
CA LEU A 57 14.27 7.61 -13.35
C LEU A 57 15.37 8.61 -12.97
N HIS A 58 16.03 9.22 -13.91
CA HIS A 58 17.05 10.23 -13.62
C HIS A 58 16.38 11.53 -13.13
N ALA A 59 17.03 12.24 -12.21
CA ALA A 59 16.52 13.48 -11.59
C ALA A 59 16.13 14.58 -12.58
N ASP A 60 16.75 14.61 -13.79
CA ASP A 60 16.39 15.52 -14.87
C ASP A 60 15.21 15.02 -15.71
N GLN A 61 14.68 13.83 -15.42
CA GLN A 61 13.58 13.15 -16.11
C GLN A 61 13.78 13.02 -17.64
N ARG A 62 15.02 13.12 -18.09
CA ARG A 62 15.36 12.90 -19.50
C ARG A 62 15.48 11.41 -19.75
N ARG A 63 14.93 10.99 -20.87
CA ARG A 63 15.00 9.62 -21.33
C ARG A 63 16.44 9.12 -21.48
N ARG A 64 16.74 7.95 -20.91
CA ARG A 64 17.99 7.21 -21.04
C ARG A 64 17.69 5.84 -21.66
N ASP A 65 18.25 5.53 -22.81
CA ASP A 65 17.95 4.29 -23.54
C ASP A 65 19.01 3.19 -23.34
N THR A 66 20.13 3.50 -22.70
CA THR A 66 21.17 2.51 -22.40
C THR A 66 20.83 1.80 -21.08
N PRO A 67 20.68 0.46 -21.06
CA PRO A 67 20.42 -0.27 -19.82
C PRO A 67 21.52 -0.05 -18.77
N GLY A 68 21.11 0.03 -17.49
CA GLY A 68 22.00 0.10 -16.35
C GLY A 68 22.78 1.41 -16.18
N VAL A 69 22.38 2.52 -16.84
CA VAL A 69 23.12 3.81 -16.73
C VAL A 69 22.56 4.73 -15.65
N ILE A 70 21.44 4.40 -15.03
CA ILE A 70 20.82 5.16 -13.95
C ILE A 70 21.01 4.35 -12.66
N PRO A 71 21.92 4.76 -11.76
CA PRO A 71 22.17 4.00 -10.54
C PRO A 71 20.93 3.93 -9.65
N GLY A 72 20.64 2.72 -9.13
CA GLY A 72 19.65 2.54 -8.07
C GLY A 72 20.22 2.97 -6.72
N VAL A 73 19.55 3.90 -6.06
CA VAL A 73 19.94 4.45 -4.75
C VAL A 73 18.75 4.44 -3.83
N ALA A 74 18.94 3.92 -2.62
CA ALA A 74 17.86 3.85 -1.62
C ALA A 74 17.34 5.25 -1.27
N PHE A 75 16.04 5.44 -1.41
CA PHE A 75 15.37 6.72 -1.18
C PHE A 75 15.54 7.23 0.26
N LEU A 76 15.57 6.31 1.22
CA LEU A 76 15.73 6.64 2.65
C LEU A 76 17.21 6.77 3.07
N SER A 77 18.16 6.72 2.15
CA SER A 77 19.55 7.03 2.46
C SER A 77 19.79 8.54 2.52
N ASP A 78 20.79 8.95 3.30
CA ASP A 78 21.29 10.32 3.28
C ASP A 78 22.04 10.60 1.97
N ALA A 79 21.85 11.77 1.36
CA ALA A 79 22.52 12.13 0.12
C ALA A 79 24.07 12.12 0.22
N ALA A 80 24.61 12.41 1.41
CA ALA A 80 26.06 12.36 1.67
C ALA A 80 26.58 10.93 1.91
N ALA A 81 25.67 9.97 2.13
CA ALA A 81 25.95 8.56 2.37
C ALA A 81 24.99 7.69 1.57
N ALA A 82 24.89 7.97 0.28
CA ALA A 82 23.97 7.30 -0.63
C ALA A 82 24.19 5.78 -0.59
N ARG A 83 23.11 5.03 -0.36
CA ARG A 83 23.12 3.57 -0.29
C ARG A 83 22.69 2.99 -1.63
N PRO A 84 23.59 2.34 -2.40
CA PRO A 84 23.21 1.71 -3.65
C PRO A 84 22.26 0.55 -3.38
N THR A 85 21.38 0.26 -4.35
CA THR A 85 20.46 -0.88 -4.31
C THR A 85 20.89 -2.03 -5.21
N GLY A 86 21.91 -1.83 -6.05
CA GLY A 86 22.38 -2.85 -6.99
C GLY A 86 21.43 -3.13 -8.16
N MET A 87 20.41 -2.26 -8.34
CA MET A 87 19.44 -2.37 -9.45
C MET A 87 19.46 -1.09 -10.27
N ASP A 88 20.32 -1.07 -11.30
CA ASP A 88 20.53 0.11 -12.14
C ASP A 88 19.59 0.10 -13.35
N ALA A 89 18.80 1.16 -13.49
CA ALA A 89 17.86 1.35 -14.61
C ALA A 89 18.56 1.96 -15.85
N PRO A 90 17.95 1.95 -17.04
CA PRO A 90 16.74 1.23 -17.44
C PRO A 90 16.91 -0.29 -17.58
N PHE A 91 15.79 -1.00 -17.62
CA PHE A 91 15.74 -2.44 -17.73
C PHE A 91 15.18 -2.89 -19.10
N HIS A 92 15.64 -4.04 -19.59
CA HIS A 92 14.94 -4.75 -20.65
C HIS A 92 13.67 -5.43 -20.11
N GLY A 93 12.54 -5.18 -20.72
CA GLY A 93 11.23 -5.73 -20.31
C GLY A 93 10.52 -4.87 -19.26
N GLN A 94 9.51 -5.49 -18.63
CA GLN A 94 8.68 -4.91 -17.58
C GLN A 94 8.97 -5.62 -16.26
N PRO A 95 9.20 -4.93 -15.17
CA PRO A 95 9.49 -5.57 -13.89
C PRO A 95 8.23 -6.22 -13.31
N VAL A 96 8.41 -7.34 -12.61
CA VAL A 96 7.39 -7.95 -11.75
C VAL A 96 7.75 -7.58 -10.33
N GLN A 97 7.24 -6.45 -9.87
CA GLN A 97 7.67 -5.77 -8.66
C GLN A 97 6.57 -4.82 -8.15
N GLY A 98 6.79 -4.07 -7.06
CA GLY A 98 5.85 -3.07 -6.58
C GLY A 98 4.53 -3.72 -6.22
N PHE A 99 4.54 -4.72 -5.33
CA PHE A 99 3.33 -5.45 -5.00
C PHE A 99 2.50 -4.65 -4.00
N SER A 100 1.38 -4.10 -4.47
CA SER A 100 0.46 -3.27 -3.71
C SER A 100 -0.94 -3.87 -3.71
N GLY A 101 -1.31 -4.48 -2.57
CA GLY A 101 -2.54 -5.25 -2.41
C GLY A 101 -2.41 -6.74 -2.78
N ILE A 102 -3.28 -7.55 -2.20
CA ILE A 102 -3.33 -9.00 -2.45
C ILE A 102 -4.75 -9.52 -2.38
N LYS A 103 -5.09 -10.46 -3.27
CA LYS A 103 -6.30 -11.28 -3.13
C LYS A 103 -5.95 -12.75 -3.13
N TRP A 104 -6.00 -13.36 -1.95
CA TRP A 104 -5.75 -14.77 -1.75
C TRP A 104 -6.87 -15.65 -2.31
N ARG A 105 -6.53 -16.81 -2.85
CA ARG A 105 -7.47 -17.76 -3.42
C ARG A 105 -7.40 -19.11 -2.67
N LYS A 106 -8.55 -19.79 -2.61
CA LYS A 106 -8.69 -21.07 -1.91
C LYS A 106 -7.79 -22.21 -2.46
N ASP A 107 -7.28 -22.04 -3.68
CA ASP A 107 -6.36 -23.00 -4.33
C ASP A 107 -4.88 -22.76 -3.96
N GLY A 108 -4.62 -21.89 -3.00
CA GLY A 108 -3.27 -21.55 -2.53
C GLY A 108 -2.52 -20.59 -3.46
N THR A 109 -3.22 -19.89 -4.33
CA THR A 109 -2.66 -18.84 -5.19
C THR A 109 -3.12 -17.46 -4.76
N ALA A 110 -2.48 -16.41 -5.29
CA ALA A 110 -2.86 -15.03 -5.05
C ALA A 110 -2.85 -14.22 -6.35
N TRP A 111 -3.72 -13.21 -6.43
CA TRP A 111 -3.62 -12.14 -7.39
C TRP A 111 -3.06 -10.90 -6.71
N VAL A 112 -2.10 -10.25 -7.37
CA VAL A 112 -1.36 -9.10 -6.83
C VAL A 112 -1.15 -8.10 -7.96
N PRO A 113 -1.50 -6.82 -7.83
CA PRO A 113 -1.13 -5.79 -8.78
C PRO A 113 0.33 -5.35 -8.57
N SER A 114 0.96 -4.83 -9.61
CA SER A 114 2.12 -3.95 -9.49
C SER A 114 1.63 -2.51 -9.50
N ASP A 115 2.21 -1.68 -8.65
CA ASP A 115 1.99 -0.23 -8.56
C ASP A 115 2.30 0.52 -9.87
N ASN A 116 2.53 1.83 -9.80
CA ASN A 116 2.95 2.63 -10.97
C ASN A 116 4.35 2.27 -11.49
N GLY A 117 5.12 1.52 -10.77
CA GLY A 117 6.43 1.00 -11.14
C GLY A 117 7.61 1.83 -10.67
N PHE A 118 7.54 3.17 -10.62
CA PHE A 118 8.70 4.01 -10.28
C PHE A 118 8.32 5.29 -9.51
N GLY A 119 7.26 5.25 -8.72
CA GLY A 119 6.89 6.20 -7.68
C GLY A 119 6.23 7.50 -8.15
N THR A 120 6.38 7.93 -9.40
CA THR A 120 5.73 9.14 -9.93
C THR A 120 5.29 8.98 -11.38
N LYS A 121 4.28 9.76 -11.79
CA LYS A 121 3.86 9.81 -13.22
C LYS A 121 5.02 10.11 -14.16
N ALA A 122 5.89 11.03 -13.77
CA ALA A 122 7.01 11.49 -14.60
C ALA A 122 8.08 10.39 -14.80
N ASN A 123 8.24 9.53 -13.81
CA ASN A 123 9.21 8.43 -13.85
C ASN A 123 8.69 7.18 -14.56
N SER A 124 7.37 7.03 -14.67
CA SER A 124 6.69 5.77 -15.01
C SER A 124 5.96 5.71 -16.37
N PRO A 125 6.29 6.55 -17.40
CA PRO A 125 5.59 6.50 -18.69
C PRO A 125 5.93 5.25 -19.51
N ASP A 126 6.88 4.43 -19.08
CA ASP A 126 7.31 3.18 -19.73
C ASP A 126 7.19 1.96 -18.79
N ALA A 127 6.66 2.11 -17.58
CA ALA A 127 6.24 1.02 -16.72
C ALA A 127 4.78 0.66 -17.03
N MET A 128 4.53 -0.57 -17.49
CA MET A 128 3.18 -1.01 -17.82
C MET A 128 2.42 -1.45 -16.56
N LEU A 129 1.22 -0.91 -16.36
CA LEU A 129 0.34 -1.38 -15.29
C LEU A 129 -0.08 -2.83 -15.55
N SER A 130 0.11 -3.67 -14.54
CA SER A 130 -0.17 -5.10 -14.64
C SER A 130 -0.56 -5.71 -13.30
N PHE A 131 -1.16 -6.89 -13.36
CA PHE A 131 -1.43 -7.71 -12.20
C PHE A 131 -1.05 -9.16 -12.45
N HIS A 132 -0.65 -9.86 -11.39
CA HIS A 132 0.02 -11.14 -11.48
C HIS A 132 -0.74 -12.20 -10.72
N HIS A 133 -0.88 -13.40 -11.32
CA HIS A 133 -1.32 -14.59 -10.65
C HIS A 133 -0.10 -15.33 -10.14
N LEU A 134 0.03 -15.47 -8.83
CA LEU A 134 1.22 -15.98 -8.14
C LEU A 134 0.87 -17.24 -7.34
N ARG A 135 1.86 -18.13 -7.20
CA ARG A 135 1.80 -19.29 -6.29
C ARG A 135 3.04 -19.30 -5.42
N PRO A 136 2.93 -19.00 -4.11
CA PRO A 136 4.01 -19.26 -3.18
C PRO A 136 4.15 -20.75 -2.91
N ASP A 137 5.38 -21.23 -2.84
CA ASP A 137 5.74 -22.56 -2.34
C ASP A 137 6.47 -22.39 -1.02
N TRP A 138 5.76 -22.59 0.07
CA TRP A 138 6.29 -22.45 1.42
C TRP A 138 7.39 -23.44 1.77
N ALA A 139 7.44 -24.61 1.09
CA ALA A 139 8.47 -25.62 1.31
C ALA A 139 9.81 -25.20 0.68
N THR A 140 9.79 -24.71 -0.54
CA THR A 140 11.01 -24.28 -1.25
C THR A 140 11.34 -22.81 -1.02
N GLY A 141 10.38 -21.99 -0.54
CA GLY A 141 10.55 -20.56 -0.36
C GLY A 141 10.56 -19.76 -1.66
N LYS A 142 9.93 -20.25 -2.72
CA LYS A 142 9.87 -19.59 -4.03
C LYS A 142 8.45 -19.14 -4.36
N ILE A 143 8.33 -17.99 -5.00
CA ILE A 143 7.08 -17.54 -5.63
C ILE A 143 7.16 -17.85 -7.12
N THR A 144 6.19 -18.59 -7.63
CA THR A 144 6.04 -18.86 -9.06
C THR A 144 4.98 -17.94 -9.65
N ARG A 145 5.36 -17.16 -10.66
CA ARG A 145 4.43 -16.37 -11.46
C ARG A 145 3.74 -17.28 -12.48
N LEU A 146 2.44 -17.48 -12.33
CA LEU A 146 1.62 -18.30 -13.21
C LEU A 146 1.16 -17.53 -14.44
N ARG A 147 0.79 -16.25 -14.25
CA ARG A 147 0.27 -15.37 -15.30
C ARG A 147 0.56 -13.92 -14.96
N THR A 148 0.73 -13.07 -16.00
CA THR A 148 0.65 -11.61 -15.92
C THR A 148 -0.42 -11.12 -16.88
N VAL A 149 -1.18 -10.14 -16.46
CA VAL A 149 -2.20 -9.44 -17.26
C VAL A 149 -1.86 -7.96 -17.26
N PHE A 150 -1.78 -7.36 -18.44
CA PHE A 150 -1.52 -5.93 -18.60
C PHE A 150 -2.83 -5.17 -18.78
N LEU A 151 -2.99 -4.05 -18.06
CA LEU A 151 -4.15 -3.18 -18.21
C LEU A 151 -4.11 -2.43 -19.53
N HIS A 152 -5.26 -2.32 -20.18
CA HIS A 152 -5.40 -1.64 -21.45
C HIS A 152 -6.83 -1.09 -21.64
N ASP A 153 -6.98 -0.04 -22.42
CA ASP A 153 -8.23 0.72 -22.60
C ASP A 153 -8.60 0.88 -24.10
N PRO A 154 -8.85 -0.20 -24.85
CA PRO A 154 -9.10 -0.12 -26.30
C PRO A 154 -10.39 0.63 -26.67
N ASP A 155 -11.33 0.73 -25.73
CA ASP A 155 -12.63 1.37 -25.94
C ASP A 155 -12.65 2.85 -25.50
N GLY A 156 -11.54 3.38 -24.95
CA GLY A 156 -11.46 4.78 -24.53
C GLY A 156 -12.32 5.10 -23.29
N VAL A 157 -12.40 4.17 -22.34
CA VAL A 157 -13.18 4.32 -21.09
C VAL A 157 -12.51 5.30 -20.12
N VAL A 158 -11.18 5.38 -20.13
CA VAL A 158 -10.42 6.33 -19.32
C VAL A 158 -10.74 7.76 -19.73
N PRO A 159 -11.21 8.64 -18.81
CA PRO A 159 -11.78 9.93 -19.14
C PRO A 159 -10.75 11.03 -19.47
N PHE A 160 -9.47 10.66 -19.61
CA PHE A 160 -8.37 11.59 -19.88
C PHE A 160 -7.36 11.00 -20.88
N ASN A 161 -6.43 11.83 -21.35
CA ASN A 161 -5.37 11.39 -22.24
C ASN A 161 -4.36 10.52 -21.50
N ILE A 162 -4.20 9.28 -21.96
CA ILE A 162 -3.19 8.35 -21.47
C ILE A 162 -1.93 8.37 -22.34
N ILE A 163 -0.81 7.86 -21.84
CA ILE A 163 0.48 7.85 -22.55
C ILE A 163 0.35 7.19 -23.94
N ASN A 164 -0.37 6.09 -24.04
CA ASN A 164 -0.52 5.34 -25.29
C ASN A 164 -1.84 5.62 -26.02
N SER A 165 -2.42 6.83 -25.89
CA SER A 165 -3.71 7.23 -26.48
C SER A 165 -3.81 6.98 -27.99
N ALA A 166 -2.72 7.14 -28.74
CA ALA A 166 -2.66 6.97 -30.19
C ALA A 166 -2.55 5.51 -30.65
N THR A 167 -2.47 4.53 -29.74
CA THR A 167 -2.32 3.12 -30.08
C THR A 167 -3.65 2.38 -30.03
N LYS A 168 -3.79 1.30 -30.83
CA LYS A 168 -5.04 0.53 -30.89
C LYS A 168 -5.41 -0.12 -29.56
N LYS A 169 -4.43 -0.63 -28.82
CA LYS A 169 -4.66 -1.32 -27.54
C LYS A 169 -4.70 -0.37 -26.35
N ARG A 170 -4.09 0.80 -26.46
CA ARG A 170 -4.08 1.81 -25.40
C ARG A 170 -3.63 1.19 -24.05
N TYR A 171 -2.46 0.50 -24.05
CA TYR A 171 -1.90 -0.06 -22.82
C TYR A 171 -1.64 1.06 -21.80
N LEU A 172 -2.04 0.82 -20.55
CA LEU A 172 -1.87 1.73 -19.44
C LEU A 172 -0.48 1.62 -18.85
N THR A 173 0.02 2.73 -18.36
CA THR A 173 1.34 2.85 -17.71
C THR A 173 1.19 3.51 -16.34
N GLY A 174 2.23 3.46 -15.54
CA GLY A 174 2.30 4.14 -14.25
C GLY A 174 2.29 5.67 -14.33
N ALA A 175 2.31 6.25 -15.53
CA ALA A 175 2.02 7.67 -15.71
C ALA A 175 0.51 7.96 -15.86
N ASP A 176 -0.30 6.94 -16.08
CA ASP A 176 -1.75 7.06 -16.22
C ASP A 176 -2.46 6.86 -14.88
N PHE A 177 -2.08 5.84 -14.13
CA PHE A 177 -2.61 5.49 -12.80
C PHE A 177 -1.51 4.94 -11.90
N ASP A 178 -1.83 4.89 -10.60
CA ASP A 178 -1.07 4.25 -9.53
C ASP A 178 -1.96 3.24 -8.81
N ILE A 179 -1.90 1.97 -9.22
CA ILE A 179 -2.83 0.94 -8.71
C ILE A 179 -2.29 0.29 -7.45
N GLU A 180 -2.90 0.59 -6.30
CA GLU A 180 -2.40 0.21 -4.97
C GLU A 180 -3.22 -0.89 -4.28
N SER A 181 -4.33 -1.31 -4.86
CA SER A 181 -5.16 -2.38 -4.29
C SER A 181 -5.89 -3.17 -5.36
N LEU A 182 -6.32 -4.40 -4.99
CA LEU A 182 -7.02 -5.30 -5.90
C LEU A 182 -8.13 -6.07 -5.19
N GLN A 183 -9.33 -6.11 -5.82
CA GLN A 183 -10.41 -7.02 -5.45
C GLN A 183 -10.96 -7.75 -6.69
N ILE A 184 -11.53 -8.93 -6.45
CA ILE A 184 -12.13 -9.74 -7.51
C ILE A 184 -13.61 -9.98 -7.17
N ILE A 185 -14.51 -9.46 -8.01
CA ILE A 185 -15.96 -9.63 -7.86
C ILE A 185 -16.54 -10.19 -9.16
N GLY A 186 -17.03 -11.43 -9.09
CA GLY A 186 -17.43 -12.16 -10.29
C GLY A 186 -16.24 -12.33 -11.26
N ASP A 187 -16.43 -11.92 -12.51
CA ASP A 187 -15.38 -11.95 -13.55
C ASP A 187 -14.60 -10.63 -13.65
N ASN A 188 -14.85 -9.67 -12.76
CA ASN A 188 -14.22 -8.36 -12.79
C ASN A 188 -13.11 -8.23 -11.75
N PHE A 189 -12.03 -7.59 -12.15
CA PHE A 189 -10.96 -7.12 -11.31
C PHE A 189 -11.17 -5.63 -11.04
N TRP A 190 -11.04 -5.24 -9.79
CA TRP A 190 -11.19 -3.87 -9.34
C TRP A 190 -9.90 -3.41 -8.70
N PHE A 191 -9.47 -2.20 -9.03
CA PHE A 191 -8.24 -1.60 -8.52
C PHE A 191 -8.57 -0.26 -7.90
N GLY A 192 -7.90 0.05 -6.77
CA GLY A 192 -7.83 1.40 -6.22
C GLY A 192 -6.64 2.13 -6.82
N ASP A 193 -6.81 3.41 -7.15
CA ASP A 193 -5.78 4.27 -7.71
C ASP A 193 -5.42 5.39 -6.75
N GLU A 194 -4.14 5.68 -6.61
CA GLU A 194 -3.63 6.70 -5.70
C GLU A 194 -3.60 8.10 -6.32
N PHE A 195 -3.45 8.20 -7.65
CA PHE A 195 -3.28 9.49 -8.30
C PHE A 195 -4.55 10.31 -8.41
N GLY A 196 -5.72 9.70 -8.63
CA GLY A 196 -6.97 10.41 -8.75
C GLY A 196 -7.53 10.97 -7.44
N PRO A 197 -7.99 10.17 -6.49
CA PRO A 197 -8.13 8.71 -6.56
C PRO A 197 -9.32 8.22 -7.39
N TYR A 198 -9.16 7.03 -8.01
CA TYR A 198 -10.18 6.36 -8.79
C TYR A 198 -10.38 4.91 -8.35
N LEU A 199 -11.58 4.38 -8.58
CA LEU A 199 -11.78 2.93 -8.73
C LEU A 199 -11.72 2.58 -10.22
N ILE A 200 -10.95 1.56 -10.57
CA ILE A 200 -10.81 1.07 -11.94
C ILE A 200 -11.35 -0.35 -12.00
N ARG A 201 -12.28 -0.60 -12.92
CA ARG A 201 -12.78 -1.94 -13.20
C ARG A 201 -12.21 -2.46 -14.51
N ALA A 202 -11.70 -3.69 -14.50
CA ALA A 202 -11.23 -4.39 -15.70
C ALA A 202 -11.78 -5.81 -15.77
N ASP A 203 -11.80 -6.39 -16.95
CA ASP A 203 -12.07 -7.81 -17.14
C ASP A 203 -10.83 -8.68 -16.82
N LYS A 204 -11.00 -10.00 -16.83
CA LYS A 204 -9.93 -10.97 -16.58
C LYS A 204 -8.76 -10.93 -17.58
N ASN A 205 -8.86 -10.18 -18.66
CA ASN A 205 -7.82 -9.97 -19.66
C ASN A 205 -7.18 -8.60 -19.55
N GLY A 206 -7.58 -7.78 -18.56
CA GLY A 206 -7.03 -6.46 -18.29
C GLY A 206 -7.67 -5.33 -19.12
N LYS A 207 -8.75 -5.59 -19.83
CA LYS A 207 -9.50 -4.55 -20.53
C LYS A 207 -10.28 -3.72 -19.53
N VAL A 208 -10.00 -2.42 -19.44
CA VAL A 208 -10.73 -1.47 -18.60
C VAL A 208 -12.20 -1.36 -19.09
N THR A 209 -13.12 -1.46 -18.12
CA THR A 209 -14.57 -1.41 -18.35
C THR A 209 -15.28 -0.35 -17.54
N GLY A 210 -14.56 0.37 -16.65
CA GLY A 210 -15.09 1.48 -15.86
C GLY A 210 -13.98 2.18 -15.09
N VAL A 211 -14.15 3.50 -14.92
CA VAL A 211 -13.30 4.36 -14.07
C VAL A 211 -14.24 5.25 -13.28
N PHE A 212 -14.11 5.27 -11.96
CA PHE A 212 -15.03 5.95 -11.06
C PHE A 212 -14.25 6.88 -10.12
N GLU A 213 -14.50 8.19 -10.24
CA GLU A 213 -13.87 9.22 -9.39
C GLU A 213 -14.34 9.07 -7.93
N ALA A 214 -13.40 9.16 -6.99
CA ALA A 214 -13.70 9.08 -5.57
C ALA A 214 -14.62 10.23 -5.11
N GLN A 215 -15.57 9.92 -4.23
CA GLN A 215 -16.51 10.91 -3.70
C GLN A 215 -16.68 10.75 -2.19
N VAL A 216 -16.68 11.87 -1.48
CA VAL A 216 -17.03 11.97 -0.06
C VAL A 216 -18.11 13.04 0.09
N ASP A 217 -19.22 12.71 0.74
CA ASP A 217 -20.36 13.60 0.96
C ASP A 217 -20.89 14.22 -0.36
N GLY A 218 -20.89 13.42 -1.44
CA GLY A 218 -21.32 13.83 -2.77
C GLY A 218 -20.38 14.78 -3.51
N LYS A 219 -19.18 15.01 -2.98
CA LYS A 219 -18.14 15.85 -3.59
C LYS A 219 -16.96 15.00 -4.06
N PRO A 220 -16.35 15.32 -5.22
CA PRO A 220 -15.18 14.61 -5.68
C PRO A 220 -13.98 14.82 -4.74
N VAL A 221 -13.24 13.74 -4.51
CA VAL A 221 -11.93 13.78 -3.85
C VAL A 221 -10.86 13.84 -4.92
N ARG A 222 -9.95 14.81 -4.83
CA ARG A 222 -8.91 15.02 -5.84
C ARG A 222 -7.55 15.26 -5.21
N SER A 223 -6.56 14.56 -5.72
CA SER A 223 -5.14 14.81 -5.45
C SER A 223 -4.56 15.83 -6.42
N PRO A 224 -3.33 16.32 -6.20
CA PRO A 224 -2.62 17.15 -7.18
C PRO A 224 -2.34 16.48 -8.53
N ASP A 225 -2.39 15.15 -8.60
CA ASP A 225 -2.15 14.37 -9.83
C ASP A 225 -3.43 14.04 -10.61
N HIS A 226 -4.58 14.43 -10.10
CA HIS A 226 -5.86 14.24 -10.76
C HIS A 226 -5.94 15.06 -12.07
N TYR A 227 -6.42 14.45 -13.17
CA TYR A 227 -6.44 15.07 -14.50
C TYR A 227 -7.21 16.39 -14.58
N ALA A 228 -8.23 16.59 -13.74
CA ALA A 228 -9.01 17.82 -13.68
C ALA A 228 -8.41 18.90 -12.79
N VAL A 229 -7.27 18.64 -12.15
CA VAL A 229 -6.53 19.62 -11.34
C VAL A 229 -5.50 20.30 -12.22
N SER A 230 -5.70 21.59 -12.49
CA SER A 230 -4.72 22.41 -13.19
C SER A 230 -3.77 23.11 -12.24
N ALA A 231 -2.58 23.44 -12.74
CA ALA A 231 -1.64 24.27 -12.00
C ALA A 231 -2.32 25.57 -11.56
N PRO A 232 -2.19 25.99 -10.28
CA PRO A 232 -2.86 27.19 -9.79
C PRO A 232 -2.25 28.46 -10.40
N ALA A 233 -3.09 29.49 -10.59
CA ALA A 233 -2.62 30.80 -11.01
C ALA A 233 -1.68 31.44 -9.97
N VAL A 234 -1.82 31.04 -8.71
CA VAL A 234 -0.96 31.46 -7.59
C VAL A 234 -0.18 30.24 -7.11
N PRO A 235 1.16 30.26 -7.08
CA PRO A 235 1.97 29.15 -6.59
C PRO A 235 1.57 28.71 -5.17
N GLY A 236 1.49 27.39 -4.96
CA GLY A 236 1.14 26.79 -3.67
C GLY A 236 -0.36 26.73 -3.35
N GLN A 237 -1.24 27.17 -4.25
CA GLN A 237 -2.69 27.08 -4.08
C GLN A 237 -3.28 26.03 -5.03
N PHE A 238 -3.41 24.78 -4.58
CA PHE A 238 -4.11 23.74 -5.30
C PHE A 238 -5.53 23.55 -4.74
N ASN A 239 -6.52 23.43 -5.64
CA ASN A 239 -7.88 23.07 -5.25
C ASN A 239 -7.99 21.54 -5.15
N THR A 240 -7.34 20.96 -4.15
CA THR A 240 -7.30 19.52 -3.90
C THR A 240 -7.78 19.21 -2.49
N THR A 241 -8.38 18.04 -2.32
CA THR A 241 -8.87 17.54 -1.03
C THR A 241 -8.04 16.38 -0.49
N ALA A 242 -7.22 15.75 -1.33
CA ALA A 242 -6.25 14.74 -0.94
C ALA A 242 -4.82 15.24 -1.16
N ARG A 243 -3.86 14.71 -0.42
CA ARG A 243 -2.42 14.92 -0.68
C ARG A 243 -2.00 14.13 -1.92
N ARG A 244 -0.86 14.52 -2.52
CA ARG A 244 -0.20 13.74 -3.57
C ARG A 244 0.21 12.39 -3.01
N SER A 245 0.01 11.32 -3.79
CA SER A 245 0.31 9.95 -3.40
C SER A 245 -0.26 9.62 -2.02
N ARG A 246 -1.59 9.87 -1.85
CA ARG A 246 -2.41 9.57 -0.67
C ARG A 246 -3.85 9.30 -1.07
N GLY A 247 -4.02 8.69 -2.23
CA GLY A 247 -5.31 8.23 -2.74
C GLY A 247 -5.71 6.88 -2.17
N PHE A 248 -6.27 6.00 -3.00
CA PHE A 248 -6.70 4.67 -2.57
C PHE A 248 -5.51 3.71 -2.50
N GLU A 249 -5.10 3.39 -1.29
CA GLU A 249 -4.06 2.43 -0.96
C GLU A 249 -4.64 1.02 -0.77
N GLY A 250 -5.49 0.83 0.24
CA GLY A 250 -6.14 -0.44 0.49
C GLY A 250 -7.57 -0.48 -0.05
N MET A 251 -8.06 -1.68 -0.36
CA MET A 251 -9.46 -1.86 -0.74
C MET A 251 -9.98 -3.23 -0.34
N ALA A 252 -11.08 -3.26 0.41
CA ALA A 252 -11.78 -4.49 0.75
C ALA A 252 -13.05 -4.67 -0.09
N ALA A 253 -13.52 -5.92 -0.22
CA ALA A 253 -14.83 -6.23 -0.77
C ALA A 253 -15.71 -6.89 0.30
N SER A 254 -17.01 -6.55 0.34
CA SER A 254 -17.96 -7.30 1.15
C SER A 254 -18.00 -8.78 0.72
N PRO A 255 -18.25 -9.73 1.64
CA PRO A 255 -18.24 -11.16 1.32
C PRO A 255 -19.23 -11.57 0.21
N ASP A 256 -20.32 -10.84 0.05
CA ASP A 256 -21.32 -11.02 -1.01
C ASP A 256 -20.97 -10.33 -2.33
N GLY A 257 -19.87 -9.56 -2.35
CA GLY A 257 -19.41 -8.81 -3.52
C GLY A 257 -20.27 -7.62 -3.90
N ARG A 258 -21.20 -7.19 -3.03
CA ARG A 258 -22.08 -6.05 -3.31
C ARG A 258 -21.37 -4.72 -3.16
N PHE A 259 -20.50 -4.61 -2.15
CA PHE A 259 -19.81 -3.37 -1.84
C PHE A 259 -18.29 -3.51 -1.96
N LEU A 260 -17.66 -2.44 -2.43
CA LEU A 260 -16.23 -2.19 -2.25
C LEU A 260 -16.04 -1.12 -1.20
N TYR A 261 -14.97 -1.28 -0.44
CA TYR A 261 -14.54 -0.35 0.60
C TYR A 261 -13.12 0.14 0.29
N PRO A 262 -12.94 1.09 -0.65
CA PRO A 262 -11.64 1.69 -0.87
C PRO A 262 -11.26 2.58 0.32
N MET A 263 -9.99 2.48 0.75
CA MET A 263 -9.43 3.21 1.88
C MET A 263 -8.34 4.17 1.40
N LEU A 264 -8.44 5.43 1.79
CA LEU A 264 -7.42 6.43 1.49
C LEU A 264 -6.18 6.20 2.36
N GLU A 265 -5.00 6.43 1.82
CA GLU A 265 -3.74 6.33 2.56
C GLU A 265 -3.57 7.48 3.56
N GLY A 266 -4.06 8.65 3.23
CA GLY A 266 -3.93 9.84 4.06
C GLY A 266 -5.24 10.57 4.34
N PRO A 267 -5.17 11.61 5.19
CA PRO A 267 -6.32 12.41 5.57
C PRO A 267 -6.83 13.29 4.43
N LEU A 268 -8.11 13.62 4.46
CA LEU A 268 -8.70 14.64 3.61
C LEU A 268 -8.51 16.04 4.20
N TRP A 269 -8.49 17.04 3.33
CA TRP A 269 -8.51 18.44 3.73
C TRP A 269 -9.91 18.86 4.15
N ASP A 270 -10.06 19.27 5.40
CA ASP A 270 -11.27 19.89 5.91
C ASP A 270 -11.20 21.40 5.72
N ALA A 271 -11.99 21.94 4.80
CA ALA A 271 -12.04 23.38 4.50
C ALA A 271 -12.61 24.21 5.67
N ASN A 272 -13.45 23.63 6.53
CA ASN A 272 -14.03 24.31 7.69
C ASN A 272 -13.00 24.41 8.81
N ALA A 273 -12.31 23.32 9.11
CA ALA A 273 -11.24 23.29 10.10
C ALA A 273 -9.93 23.91 9.58
N LYS A 274 -9.82 24.18 8.27
CA LYS A 274 -8.61 24.64 7.57
C LYS A 274 -7.38 23.77 7.90
N GLY A 275 -7.58 22.46 7.90
CA GLY A 275 -6.57 21.47 8.25
C GLY A 275 -6.86 20.09 7.67
N TRP A 276 -5.91 19.19 7.83
CA TRP A 276 -6.11 17.79 7.50
C TRP A 276 -6.96 17.10 8.57
N GLU A 277 -7.87 16.21 8.14
CA GLU A 277 -8.71 15.45 9.07
C GLU A 277 -7.86 14.74 10.12
N ASN A 278 -8.19 14.99 11.38
CA ASN A 278 -7.52 14.37 12.52
C ASN A 278 -8.50 14.22 13.69
N ARG A 279 -8.14 13.35 14.64
CA ARG A 279 -8.78 13.20 15.93
C ARG A 279 -7.70 13.22 17.01
N ASP A 280 -7.82 14.12 17.97
CA ASP A 280 -6.85 14.28 19.09
C ASP A 280 -5.40 14.47 18.59
N GLY A 281 -5.22 15.20 17.48
CA GLY A 281 -3.92 15.46 16.86
C GLY A 281 -3.33 14.30 16.04
N LYS A 282 -4.04 13.17 15.92
CA LYS A 282 -3.67 12.05 15.07
C LYS A 282 -4.44 12.09 13.76
N GLU A 283 -3.74 11.97 12.64
CA GLU A 283 -4.34 11.94 11.30
C GLU A 283 -5.32 10.77 11.16
N THR A 284 -6.30 10.93 10.27
CA THR A 284 -7.34 9.95 10.01
C THR A 284 -7.43 9.62 8.53
N ALA A 285 -7.64 8.36 8.20
CA ALA A 285 -7.92 7.90 6.85
C ALA A 285 -9.42 7.60 6.68
N ARG A 286 -9.96 7.81 5.48
CA ARG A 286 -11.35 7.49 5.14
C ARG A 286 -11.45 6.13 4.47
N ILE A 287 -12.47 5.35 4.86
CA ILE A 287 -12.91 4.14 4.17
C ILE A 287 -14.26 4.50 3.53
N LEU A 288 -14.35 4.47 2.22
CA LEU A 288 -15.55 4.82 1.47
C LEU A 288 -16.35 3.57 1.12
N GLU A 289 -17.66 3.69 0.93
CA GLU A 289 -18.49 2.58 0.49
C GLU A 289 -18.98 2.84 -0.95
N PHE A 290 -18.70 1.88 -1.84
CA PHE A 290 -19.09 1.90 -3.24
C PHE A 290 -19.98 0.71 -3.56
N ASP A 291 -21.19 0.95 -4.08
CA ASP A 291 -22.12 -0.10 -4.54
C ASP A 291 -21.72 -0.55 -5.94
N VAL A 292 -21.24 -1.78 -6.05
CA VAL A 292 -20.73 -2.38 -7.29
C VAL A 292 -21.82 -2.52 -8.35
N GLN A 293 -23.04 -2.81 -7.93
CA GLN A 293 -24.18 -2.97 -8.85
C GLN A 293 -24.66 -1.64 -9.40
N GLN A 294 -24.70 -0.61 -8.54
CA GLN A 294 -25.10 0.74 -8.97
C GLN A 294 -23.96 1.47 -9.68
N GLY A 295 -22.70 1.06 -9.47
CA GLY A 295 -21.54 1.75 -10.02
C GLY A 295 -21.34 3.14 -9.41
N ALA A 296 -21.67 3.31 -8.12
CA ALA A 296 -21.66 4.61 -7.45
C ALA A 296 -21.30 4.51 -5.97
N TYR A 297 -20.71 5.58 -5.43
CA TYR A 297 -20.52 5.71 -3.98
C TYR A 297 -21.88 5.92 -3.30
N THR A 298 -22.09 5.23 -2.17
CA THR A 298 -23.37 5.28 -1.42
C THR A 298 -23.49 6.55 -0.57
N GLY A 299 -22.41 7.27 -0.36
CA GLY A 299 -22.30 8.39 0.58
C GLY A 299 -21.94 7.95 2.00
N ARG A 300 -21.95 6.63 2.30
CA ARG A 300 -21.47 6.11 3.58
C ARG A 300 -19.96 6.06 3.60
N SER A 301 -19.37 6.46 4.72
CA SER A 301 -17.93 6.32 4.95
C SER A 301 -17.63 6.04 6.41
N PHE A 302 -16.46 5.44 6.65
CA PHE A 302 -15.92 5.23 7.98
C PHE A 302 -14.61 5.99 8.12
N ARG A 303 -14.15 6.16 9.36
CA ARG A 303 -12.88 6.79 9.70
C ARG A 303 -11.98 5.83 10.43
N TYR A 304 -10.72 5.81 10.04
CA TYR A 304 -9.66 5.07 10.73
C TYR A 304 -8.67 6.09 11.31
N GLN A 305 -8.46 6.08 12.62
CA GLN A 305 -7.46 6.92 13.27
C GLN A 305 -6.10 6.24 13.24
N LEU A 306 -5.08 6.91 12.68
CA LEU A 306 -3.71 6.43 12.73
C LEU A 306 -3.17 6.42 14.17
N GLU A 307 -2.31 5.48 14.52
CA GLU A 307 -1.66 5.45 15.84
C GLU A 307 -0.66 6.61 16.00
N LEU A 308 0.04 6.91 14.94
CA LEU A 308 1.00 8.01 14.88
C LEU A 308 0.73 8.84 13.61
N THR A 309 0.73 10.16 13.76
CA THR A 309 0.73 11.06 12.61
C THR A 309 1.97 10.82 11.75
N GLY A 310 1.76 10.66 10.44
CA GLY A 310 2.83 10.33 9.49
C GLY A 310 3.01 8.83 9.24
N ASN A 311 2.27 7.96 9.94
CA ASN A 311 2.10 6.58 9.50
C ASN A 311 1.26 6.52 8.22
N ASN A 312 1.38 5.43 7.50
CA ASN A 312 0.67 5.14 6.27
C ASN A 312 -0.17 3.88 6.40
N ILE A 313 -1.24 3.81 5.63
CA ILE A 313 -1.96 2.56 5.37
C ILE A 313 -1.16 1.78 4.32
N GLY A 314 -1.14 0.45 4.38
CA GLY A 314 -0.50 -0.37 3.38
C GLY A 314 -1.47 -1.29 2.64
N ASP A 315 -2.53 -1.78 3.29
CA ASP A 315 -3.61 -2.56 2.64
C ASP A 315 -4.80 -2.73 3.59
N PHE A 316 -5.92 -3.16 3.01
CA PHE A 316 -7.18 -3.34 3.72
C PHE A 316 -8.00 -4.47 3.09
N ASN A 317 -8.33 -5.53 3.87
CA ASN A 317 -9.13 -6.66 3.40
C ASN A 317 -10.14 -7.13 4.46
N MET A 318 -11.37 -7.52 4.04
CA MET A 318 -12.39 -8.07 4.94
C MET A 318 -12.01 -9.48 5.40
N ILE A 319 -12.22 -9.76 6.70
CA ILE A 319 -12.22 -11.10 7.29
C ILE A 319 -13.62 -11.72 7.14
N ASP A 320 -14.63 -10.96 7.49
CA ASP A 320 -16.05 -11.32 7.43
C ASP A 320 -16.89 -10.07 7.07
N LYS A 321 -18.21 -10.11 7.28
CA LYS A 321 -19.09 -8.97 6.95
C LYS A 321 -18.89 -7.74 7.83
N ASP A 322 -18.25 -7.87 8.99
CA ASP A 322 -18.15 -6.85 10.03
C ASP A 322 -16.70 -6.45 10.32
N THR A 323 -15.75 -7.36 10.11
CA THR A 323 -14.37 -7.17 10.54
C THR A 323 -13.38 -7.24 9.38
N ALA A 324 -12.26 -6.54 9.52
CA ALA A 324 -11.23 -6.46 8.49
C ALA A 324 -9.82 -6.40 9.07
N LEU A 325 -8.83 -6.66 8.21
CA LEU A 325 -7.40 -6.44 8.43
C LEU A 325 -7.00 -5.11 7.82
N VAL A 326 -6.15 -4.36 8.49
CA VAL A 326 -5.53 -3.11 8.00
C VAL A 326 -4.05 -3.14 8.32
N ILE A 327 -3.19 -2.88 7.33
CA ILE A 327 -1.78 -2.58 7.57
C ILE A 327 -1.64 -1.10 7.91
N GLU A 328 -1.01 -0.80 9.06
CA GLU A 328 -0.54 0.53 9.40
C GLU A 328 0.96 0.48 9.63
N ARG A 329 1.73 1.32 8.94
CA ARG A 329 3.19 1.30 8.94
C ARG A 329 3.81 2.69 9.06
N ASP A 330 5.00 2.77 9.68
CA ASP A 330 5.87 3.93 9.56
C ASP A 330 6.61 3.93 8.21
N ASN A 331 7.33 5.01 7.93
CA ASN A 331 8.17 5.17 6.74
C ASN A 331 9.65 4.80 7.02
N GLY A 332 9.91 3.90 7.95
CA GLY A 332 11.23 3.35 8.21
C GLY A 332 11.56 2.15 7.33
N GLU A 333 12.84 1.90 7.11
CA GLU A 333 13.40 0.81 6.31
C GLU A 333 14.55 0.13 7.05
N GLY A 334 14.55 -1.18 7.06
CA GLY A 334 15.62 -1.99 7.65
C GLY A 334 15.47 -2.27 9.14
N ALA A 335 16.19 -3.28 9.61
CA ALA A 335 16.11 -3.75 10.98
C ALA A 335 16.68 -2.73 11.98
N PRO A 336 16.03 -2.50 13.14
CA PRO A 336 16.48 -1.54 14.15
C PRO A 336 17.89 -1.79 14.66
N GLU A 337 18.33 -3.05 14.68
CA GLU A 337 19.67 -3.46 15.12
C GLU A 337 20.78 -2.98 14.16
N GLN A 338 20.40 -2.65 12.94
CA GLN A 338 21.29 -2.12 11.90
C GLN A 338 21.18 -0.58 11.75
N ALA A 339 20.54 0.09 12.72
CA ALA A 339 20.45 1.55 12.75
C ALA A 339 21.82 2.22 12.80
N CYS A 340 21.93 3.39 12.17
CA CYS A 340 23.15 4.20 12.30
C CYS A 340 23.34 4.65 13.76
N ASN A 341 24.55 4.41 14.29
CA ASN A 341 25.00 5.00 15.54
C ASN A 341 25.93 6.19 15.21
N GLY A 342 25.36 7.40 15.19
CA GLY A 342 26.04 8.62 14.75
C GLY A 342 25.69 9.04 13.31
N PRO A 343 26.62 9.67 12.58
CA PRO A 343 26.35 10.16 11.22
C PRO A 343 25.90 9.05 10.28
N ALA A 344 25.10 9.42 9.27
CA ALA A 344 24.64 8.52 8.23
C ALA A 344 25.80 7.87 7.48
N ARG A 345 25.67 6.58 7.17
CA ARG A 345 26.60 5.78 6.35
C ARG A 345 25.83 4.86 5.43
N ALA A 346 26.46 4.39 4.37
CA ALA A 346 25.84 3.47 3.41
C ALA A 346 25.60 2.04 3.97
N ASP A 347 26.25 1.70 5.09
CA ASP A 347 26.21 0.39 5.75
C ASP A 347 25.34 0.37 7.03
N CYS A 348 24.43 1.32 7.18
CA CYS A 348 23.45 1.35 8.27
C CYS A 348 22.17 2.07 7.84
N PHE A 349 21.08 1.91 8.59
CA PHE A 349 19.80 2.56 8.32
C PHE A 349 19.65 3.86 9.11
N ASN A 350 19.48 4.98 8.40
CA ASN A 350 19.24 6.30 9.01
C ASN A 350 17.84 6.39 9.64
N ARG A 351 16.88 5.71 9.03
CA ARG A 351 15.47 5.64 9.45
C ARG A 351 15.04 4.19 9.52
N PRO A 352 15.46 3.45 10.57
CA PRO A 352 15.07 2.04 10.70
C PRO A 352 13.57 1.91 10.93
N ALA A 353 13.00 0.80 10.46
CA ALA A 353 11.60 0.45 10.70
C ALA A 353 11.35 0.25 12.20
N ARG A 354 10.23 0.81 12.71
CA ARG A 354 9.88 0.72 14.15
C ARG A 354 8.41 0.41 14.39
N PHE A 355 7.55 0.66 13.39
CA PHE A 355 6.12 0.47 13.50
C PHE A 355 5.59 -0.17 12.23
N LYS A 356 5.35 -1.48 12.27
CA LYS A 356 4.78 -2.26 11.17
C LYS A 356 3.74 -3.20 11.76
N ARG A 357 2.44 -2.89 11.60
CA ARG A 357 1.36 -3.63 12.26
C ARG A 357 0.26 -4.04 11.32
N VAL A 358 -0.32 -5.21 11.58
CA VAL A 358 -1.61 -5.61 11.00
C VAL A 358 -2.65 -5.50 12.10
N TYR A 359 -3.57 -4.57 11.95
CA TYR A 359 -4.71 -4.39 12.85
C TYR A 359 -5.90 -5.24 12.40
N LYS A 360 -6.65 -5.78 13.35
CA LYS A 360 -8.03 -6.17 13.14
C LYS A 360 -8.93 -5.00 13.56
N ILE A 361 -9.84 -4.61 12.69
CA ILE A 361 -10.82 -3.54 12.93
C ILE A 361 -12.24 -4.09 12.82
N ASP A 362 -13.17 -3.40 13.48
CA ASP A 362 -14.62 -3.68 13.46
C ASP A 362 -15.36 -2.48 12.85
N LEU A 363 -16.04 -2.71 11.72
CA LEU A 363 -16.82 -1.73 11.00
C LEU A 363 -18.32 -1.77 11.37
N SER A 364 -18.77 -2.78 12.14
CA SER A 364 -20.20 -2.97 12.45
C SER A 364 -20.73 -1.92 13.43
N THR A 365 -19.87 -1.43 14.33
CA THR A 365 -20.24 -0.50 15.41
C THR A 365 -19.27 0.69 15.46
N PRO A 366 -19.25 1.55 14.42
CA PRO A 366 -18.47 2.77 14.48
C PRO A 366 -19.02 3.70 15.58
N ASP A 367 -18.18 4.54 16.14
CA ASP A 367 -18.62 5.54 17.10
C ASP A 367 -19.47 6.65 16.45
N ALA A 368 -19.96 7.62 17.25
CA ALA A 368 -20.83 8.70 16.76
C ALA A 368 -20.18 9.59 15.69
N GLU A 369 -18.84 9.59 15.60
CA GLU A 369 -18.08 10.34 14.61
C GLU A 369 -17.70 9.46 13.39
N GLY A 370 -18.11 8.19 13.38
CA GLY A 370 -17.85 7.23 12.31
C GLY A 370 -16.50 6.51 12.39
N PHE A 371 -15.79 6.58 13.53
CA PHE A 371 -14.53 5.86 13.70
C PHE A 371 -14.75 4.38 13.95
N VAL A 372 -14.03 3.55 13.21
CA VAL A 372 -14.00 2.11 13.41
C VAL A 372 -13.26 1.75 14.69
N ARG A 373 -13.67 0.65 15.33
CA ARG A 373 -13.00 0.15 16.53
C ARG A 373 -11.81 -0.72 16.14
N LYS A 374 -10.63 -0.43 16.66
CA LYS A 374 -9.46 -1.31 16.58
C LYS A 374 -9.59 -2.41 17.65
N VAL A 375 -9.64 -3.67 17.23
CA VAL A 375 -9.78 -4.84 18.12
C VAL A 375 -8.44 -5.18 18.76
N GLY A 376 -7.37 -5.12 17.98
CA GLY A 376 -5.99 -5.39 18.35
C GLY A 376 -5.11 -5.56 17.13
N TYR A 377 -3.86 -5.97 17.32
CA TYR A 377 -2.88 -6.06 16.24
C TYR A 377 -1.86 -7.18 16.45
N VAL A 378 -1.19 -7.55 15.36
CA VAL A 378 0.10 -8.26 15.39
C VAL A 378 1.20 -7.31 14.94
N ASP A 379 2.37 -7.41 15.60
CA ASP A 379 3.55 -6.61 15.27
C ASP A 379 4.44 -7.37 14.29
N LEU A 380 4.60 -6.85 13.08
CA LEU A 380 5.44 -7.45 12.03
C LEU A 380 6.95 -7.29 12.32
N MET A 381 7.30 -6.50 13.33
CA MET A 381 8.68 -6.38 13.82
C MET A 381 9.02 -7.44 14.88
N ASP A 382 8.02 -8.17 15.43
CA ASP A 382 8.21 -9.20 16.48
C ASP A 382 7.43 -10.47 16.13
N ILE A 383 7.91 -11.22 15.16
CA ILE A 383 7.32 -12.47 14.70
C ILE A 383 8.17 -13.64 15.26
N ALA A 384 7.53 -14.61 15.92
CA ALA A 384 8.20 -15.83 16.32
C ALA A 384 8.48 -16.74 15.13
N ASP A 385 9.70 -17.29 15.03
CA ASP A 385 10.09 -18.28 14.02
C ASP A 385 10.76 -19.52 14.63
N PRO A 386 10.06 -20.27 15.50
CA PRO A 386 10.63 -21.42 16.21
C PRO A 386 11.00 -22.58 15.27
N ALA A 387 10.44 -22.61 14.07
CA ALA A 387 10.69 -23.65 13.06
C ALA A 387 11.71 -23.22 11.99
N SER A 388 12.36 -22.05 12.15
CA SER A 388 13.34 -21.49 11.19
C SER A 388 12.82 -21.47 9.75
N ARG A 389 11.61 -20.94 9.58
CA ARG A 389 10.93 -20.83 8.26
C ARG A 389 11.46 -19.65 7.43
N ALA A 390 12.06 -18.66 8.07
CA ALA A 390 12.59 -17.50 7.39
C ALA A 390 13.67 -17.90 6.36
N ARG A 391 13.54 -17.40 5.12
CA ARG A 391 14.52 -17.60 4.04
C ARG A 391 15.64 -16.57 4.10
N ILE A 392 15.28 -15.36 4.55
CA ILE A 392 16.19 -14.24 4.82
C ILE A 392 15.65 -13.49 6.05
N GLY A 393 16.47 -12.74 6.75
CA GLY A 393 16.08 -11.86 7.85
C GLY A 393 15.65 -12.55 9.16
N GLY A 394 15.77 -13.88 9.28
CA GLY A 394 15.48 -14.63 10.49
C GLY A 394 16.73 -14.88 11.32
N ALA A 395 16.63 -14.75 12.66
CA ALA A 395 17.69 -15.06 13.58
C ALA A 395 17.14 -15.48 14.96
N ASN A 396 17.78 -16.45 15.61
CA ASN A 396 17.49 -16.83 17.00
C ASN A 396 16.02 -17.12 17.30
N GLY A 397 15.30 -17.78 16.37
CA GLY A 397 13.89 -18.12 16.53
C GLY A 397 12.94 -16.92 16.37
N LYS A 398 13.42 -15.81 15.85
CA LYS A 398 12.66 -14.60 15.56
C LYS A 398 12.81 -14.18 14.11
N TYR A 399 11.83 -13.44 13.63
CA TYR A 399 11.78 -12.84 12.31
C TYR A 399 11.15 -11.43 12.40
N SER A 400 11.62 -10.51 11.60
CA SER A 400 11.02 -9.20 11.43
C SER A 400 10.78 -8.89 9.95
N PHE A 401 9.78 -8.04 9.67
CA PHE A 401 9.40 -7.62 8.33
C PHE A 401 9.59 -6.11 8.17
N PRO A 402 10.88 -5.63 8.13
CA PRO A 402 11.23 -4.22 8.28
C PRO A 402 11.25 -3.46 6.96
N HIS A 403 10.36 -3.79 6.02
CA HIS A 403 10.30 -3.12 4.72
C HIS A 403 9.74 -1.70 4.84
N TRP A 404 10.20 -0.81 3.97
CA TRP A 404 9.63 0.53 3.87
C TRP A 404 8.13 0.43 3.59
N CYS A 405 7.78 -0.26 2.51
CA CYS A 405 6.43 -0.49 2.07
C CYS A 405 6.00 -1.94 2.32
N ILE A 406 4.96 -2.12 3.17
CA ILE A 406 4.29 -3.39 3.42
C ILE A 406 2.85 -3.16 2.98
N GLU A 407 2.45 -3.75 1.85
CA GLU A 407 1.28 -3.30 1.10
C GLU A 407 0.37 -4.44 0.63
N GLY A 408 0.41 -5.56 1.30
CA GLY A 408 -0.57 -6.59 1.05
C GLY A 408 -0.86 -7.43 2.28
N VAL A 409 -2.15 -7.58 2.60
CA VAL A 409 -2.65 -8.48 3.65
C VAL A 409 -3.97 -9.10 3.24
N ASP A 410 -4.11 -10.43 3.32
CA ASP A 410 -5.40 -11.09 3.18
C ASP A 410 -5.50 -12.29 4.13
N MET A 411 -6.73 -12.66 4.48
CA MET A 411 -7.00 -13.85 5.25
C MET A 411 -6.85 -15.10 4.38
N VAL A 412 -6.05 -16.06 4.84
CA VAL A 412 -5.88 -17.35 4.16
C VAL A 412 -6.91 -18.36 4.65
N ASP A 413 -7.04 -18.49 5.96
CA ASP A 413 -8.00 -19.34 6.66
C ASP A 413 -8.24 -18.81 8.09
N ALA A 414 -8.98 -19.55 8.91
CA ALA A 414 -9.33 -19.15 10.29
C ALA A 414 -8.11 -18.96 11.23
N ASN A 415 -6.92 -19.38 10.84
CA ASN A 415 -5.70 -19.30 11.65
C ASN A 415 -4.58 -18.50 11.01
N HIS A 416 -4.66 -18.20 9.70
CA HIS A 416 -3.54 -17.66 8.96
C HIS A 416 -3.93 -16.43 8.14
N ILE A 417 -2.98 -15.48 8.09
CA ILE A 417 -2.98 -14.37 7.14
C ILE A 417 -1.73 -14.46 6.26
N VAL A 418 -1.79 -13.91 5.06
CA VAL A 418 -0.64 -13.66 4.20
C VAL A 418 -0.34 -12.17 4.23
N VAL A 419 0.95 -11.82 4.28
CA VAL A 419 1.43 -10.42 4.20
C VAL A 419 2.54 -10.36 3.15
N LEU A 420 2.62 -9.26 2.39
CA LEU A 420 3.68 -9.02 1.42
C LEU A 420 4.16 -7.57 1.43
N ASN A 421 5.36 -7.35 0.89
CA ASN A 421 5.93 -6.02 0.69
C ASN A 421 5.86 -5.60 -0.78
N ASP A 422 5.78 -4.29 -1.00
CA ASP A 422 6.35 -3.66 -2.17
C ASP A 422 7.87 -3.56 -1.98
N ASN A 423 8.64 -4.00 -2.98
CA ASN A 423 10.10 -3.98 -2.95
C ASN A 423 10.70 -2.67 -3.48
N ASN A 424 9.86 -1.69 -3.81
CA ASN A 424 10.25 -0.35 -4.27
C ASN A 424 11.47 -0.39 -5.21
N LEU A 425 11.34 -1.14 -6.32
CA LEU A 425 12.41 -1.27 -7.32
C LEU A 425 12.71 0.10 -7.89
N THR A 426 13.78 0.57 -7.81
CA THR A 426 15.21 0.51 -7.60
C THR A 426 15.65 1.29 -6.35
N VAL A 427 14.70 1.65 -5.47
CA VAL A 427 14.91 2.69 -4.45
C VAL A 427 14.79 2.19 -3.02
N SER A 428 14.75 0.86 -2.80
CA SER A 428 14.76 0.25 -1.48
C SER A 428 15.83 -0.86 -1.36
N ALA A 429 16.45 -0.98 -0.17
CA ALA A 429 17.44 -1.99 0.17
C ALA A 429 17.36 -2.29 1.68
N GLY A 430 16.16 -2.64 2.17
CA GLY A 430 15.86 -2.83 3.59
C GLY A 430 16.28 -4.17 4.19
N ARG A 431 16.73 -5.14 3.37
CA ARG A 431 17.21 -6.45 3.85
C ARG A 431 18.71 -6.56 3.87
N GLU A 432 19.36 -6.24 2.75
CA GLU A 432 20.81 -6.34 2.58
C GLU A 432 21.34 -5.05 1.95
N PHE A 433 22.38 -4.49 2.54
CA PHE A 433 23.03 -3.32 1.94
C PHE A 433 23.56 -3.64 0.55
N GLY A 434 23.33 -2.75 -0.40
CA GLY A 434 23.77 -2.92 -1.79
C GLY A 434 22.90 -3.86 -2.63
N LYS A 435 21.76 -4.31 -2.10
CA LYS A 435 20.80 -5.14 -2.85
C LYS A 435 19.39 -4.62 -2.67
N ASN A 436 18.70 -4.40 -3.79
CA ASN A 436 17.27 -4.20 -3.77
C ASN A 436 16.58 -5.45 -3.19
N GLU A 437 15.66 -5.26 -2.27
CA GLU A 437 14.96 -6.36 -1.63
C GLU A 437 14.08 -7.12 -2.64
N PRO A 438 13.88 -8.44 -2.43
CA PRO A 438 12.90 -9.19 -3.18
C PRO A 438 11.49 -8.80 -2.78
N ASN A 439 10.49 -9.17 -3.59
CA ASN A 439 9.14 -9.25 -3.09
C ASN A 439 9.05 -10.48 -2.17
N GLU A 440 8.78 -10.23 -0.90
CA GLU A 440 8.60 -11.25 0.12
C GLU A 440 7.12 -11.49 0.37
N MET A 441 6.72 -12.74 0.47
CA MET A 441 5.39 -13.15 0.90
C MET A 441 5.55 -14.03 2.15
N ILE A 442 4.92 -13.64 3.25
CA ILE A 442 4.96 -14.38 4.51
C ILE A 442 3.57 -14.89 4.88
N LEU A 443 3.53 -16.13 5.36
CA LEU A 443 2.34 -16.74 5.95
C LEU A 443 2.49 -16.67 7.46
N LEU A 444 1.56 -15.99 8.14
CA LEU A 444 1.57 -15.82 9.58
C LEU A 444 0.41 -16.60 10.21
N ARG A 445 0.72 -17.39 11.24
CA ARG A 445 -0.29 -18.01 12.10
C ARG A 445 -0.65 -17.02 13.22
N VAL A 446 -1.93 -16.58 13.24
CA VAL A 446 -2.46 -15.51 14.12
C VAL A 446 -3.90 -15.81 14.59
N PRO A 447 -4.20 -17.02 15.12
CA PRO A 447 -5.58 -17.41 15.43
C PRO A 447 -6.22 -16.52 16.50
N GLU A 448 -5.45 -16.01 17.46
CA GLU A 448 -5.93 -15.15 18.53
C GLU A 448 -6.41 -13.79 17.98
N LEU A 449 -5.68 -13.18 17.03
CA LEU A 449 -6.12 -11.96 16.36
C LEU A 449 -7.40 -12.22 15.57
N LEU A 450 -7.44 -13.29 14.76
CA LEU A 450 -8.59 -13.56 13.88
C LEU A 450 -9.85 -13.89 14.66
N SER A 451 -9.76 -14.53 15.83
CA SER A 451 -10.89 -14.85 16.69
C SER A 451 -11.29 -13.74 17.66
N ALA A 452 -10.47 -12.72 17.89
CA ALA A 452 -10.72 -11.60 18.81
C ALA A 452 -11.99 -10.81 18.42
N ARG A 453 -12.72 -10.26 19.40
CA ARG A 453 -14.00 -9.52 19.21
C ARG A 453 -13.97 -8.15 19.88
#